data_a0a92d2cce4d2fa798ff71d2315f682b
#
_entry.id   a0a92d2cce4d2fa798ff71d2315f682b
#
_cell.length_a   1.000
_cell.length_b   1.000
_cell.length_c   1.000
_cell.angle_alpha   90.00
_cell.angle_beta   90.00
_cell.angle_gamma   90.00
#
_symmetry.space_group_name_H-M   'P 1'
#
loop_
_entity.id
_entity.type
_entity.pdbx_description
1 polymer ?
#
loop_
_entity_poly.entity_id
_entity_poly.type
_entity_poly.pdbx_seq_one_letter_code
_entity_poly.pdbx_strand_id
1 'polypeptide(L)'
;MAITQISKITHRNGLDTDLPQLSGAELGWALDERRLYIGNGKLEDGAPALGNTQVLTEFSDILALAKTYTFKGESAGYVARTGATTTSPVTRTMQTKFDDIVSIKDFGAIGDGEADDTNAINRAFFQLFCREVNPETRRSLYFPAGVYKVTDTIKIPPYAKIWGEGMNSTVIRYSGADTVDCVLRTSDSKHQVDANIGNNNSIAPRNIEISSLTIESLVNVDLVYFEDVTESYFDSVTLKGNLAITDLNHATDDVAAVRVKSTNAIISNLITLDKCTITNCTYGV
;
A
#
# COMPACT_ATOMS: atom_id res chain seq x y z
N MET A 1 -25.66 57.60 -15.05
CA MET A 1 -24.41 57.57 -14.27
C MET A 1 -24.48 56.35 -13.39
N ALA A 2 -23.75 55.29 -13.71
CA ALA A 2 -23.71 54.07 -12.87
C ALA A 2 -22.73 54.33 -11.73
N ILE A 3 -23.21 54.33 -10.49
CA ILE A 3 -22.34 54.40 -9.31
C ILE A 3 -21.81 53.00 -9.08
N THR A 4 -20.58 52.73 -9.52
CA THR A 4 -19.88 51.50 -9.17
C THR A 4 -19.17 51.75 -7.85
N GLN A 5 -19.83 51.45 -6.74
CA GLN A 5 -19.22 51.51 -5.43
C GLN A 5 -18.53 50.16 -5.21
N ILE A 6 -17.22 50.09 -5.43
CA ILE A 6 -16.40 48.93 -5.11
C ILE A 6 -15.94 49.07 -3.66
N SER A 7 -16.63 48.42 -2.74
CA SER A 7 -16.16 48.29 -1.36
C SER A 7 -15.16 47.14 -1.31
N LYS A 8 -13.88 47.41 -1.05
CA LYS A 8 -12.89 46.42 -0.79
C LYS A 8 -12.96 46.03 0.70
N ILE A 9 -13.49 44.85 0.97
CA ILE A 9 -13.43 44.25 2.31
C ILE A 9 -12.11 43.47 2.40
N THR A 10 -11.23 43.86 3.33
CA THR A 10 -9.97 43.15 3.57
C THR A 10 -10.10 42.42 4.90
N HIS A 11 -9.93 41.11 4.88
CA HIS A 11 -9.86 40.27 6.07
C HIS A 11 -8.44 40.26 6.62
N ARG A 12 -8.27 39.79 7.86
CA ARG A 12 -6.93 39.55 8.41
C ARG A 12 -6.24 38.48 7.58
N ASN A 13 -4.95 38.67 7.33
CA ASN A 13 -4.11 37.67 6.64
C ASN A 13 -2.72 37.65 7.27
N GLY A 14 -2.07 36.52 7.20
CA GLY A 14 -0.73 36.27 7.75
C GLY A 14 -0.31 34.84 7.55
N LEU A 15 0.68 34.39 8.30
CA LEU A 15 1.06 32.99 8.35
C LEU A 15 0.13 32.21 9.27
N ASP A 16 -0.04 30.92 9.03
CA ASP A 16 -0.90 30.04 9.85
C ASP A 16 -0.46 30.04 11.31
N THR A 17 0.84 30.01 11.55
CA THR A 17 1.44 30.03 12.89
C THR A 17 1.23 31.35 13.65
N ASP A 18 1.00 32.43 12.95
CA ASP A 18 0.88 33.77 13.53
C ASP A 18 -0.59 34.22 13.66
N LEU A 19 -1.54 33.34 13.34
CA LEU A 19 -2.93 33.63 13.37
C LEU A 19 -3.42 33.90 14.81
N PRO A 20 -3.79 35.12 15.20
CA PRO A 20 -4.32 35.38 16.53
C PRO A 20 -5.69 34.77 16.70
N GLN A 21 -6.19 34.75 17.94
CA GLN A 21 -7.60 34.50 18.16
C GLN A 21 -8.41 35.58 17.49
N LEU A 22 -9.27 35.22 16.56
CA LEU A 22 -10.18 36.12 15.85
C LEU A 22 -11.40 36.40 16.73
N SER A 23 -11.99 37.57 16.55
CA SER A 23 -13.29 37.89 17.16
C SER A 23 -14.38 36.98 16.60
N GLY A 24 -15.52 36.89 17.30
CA GLY A 24 -16.63 36.06 16.80
C GLY A 24 -17.05 36.45 15.38
N ALA A 25 -17.10 35.47 14.50
CA ALA A 25 -17.39 35.60 13.06
C ALA A 25 -16.39 36.47 12.25
N GLU A 26 -15.24 36.85 12.80
CA GLU A 26 -14.17 37.51 12.07
C GLU A 26 -13.47 36.47 11.17
N LEU A 27 -13.14 36.84 9.93
CA LEU A 27 -12.44 35.96 8.98
C LEU A 27 -10.93 36.23 8.98
N GLY A 28 -10.14 35.19 8.97
CA GLY A 28 -8.69 35.22 8.82
C GLY A 28 -8.22 34.27 7.70
N TRP A 29 -7.25 34.71 6.89
CA TRP A 29 -6.68 33.91 5.81
C TRP A 29 -5.20 33.65 6.06
N ALA A 30 -4.82 32.37 6.17
CA ALA A 30 -3.43 31.94 6.20
C ALA A 30 -2.90 31.85 4.78
N LEU A 31 -1.92 32.69 4.45
CA LEU A 31 -1.37 32.84 3.10
C LEU A 31 -0.51 31.65 2.69
N ASP A 32 0.28 31.12 3.64
CA ASP A 32 1.22 30.02 3.46
C ASP A 32 0.49 28.69 3.26
N GLU A 33 -0.51 28.40 4.08
CA GLU A 33 -1.28 27.15 4.07
C GLU A 33 -2.59 27.23 3.27
N ARG A 34 -2.94 28.41 2.74
CA ARG A 34 -4.20 28.68 2.01
C ARG A 34 -5.45 28.25 2.79
N ARG A 35 -5.44 28.50 4.09
CA ARG A 35 -6.52 28.14 5.01
C ARG A 35 -7.36 29.37 5.38
N LEU A 36 -8.67 29.17 5.41
CA LEU A 36 -9.62 30.18 5.87
C LEU A 36 -10.08 29.80 7.28
N TYR A 37 -10.08 30.79 8.15
CA TYR A 37 -10.55 30.64 9.53
C TYR A 37 -11.67 31.63 9.84
N ILE A 38 -12.57 31.23 10.76
CA ILE A 38 -13.59 32.07 11.37
C ILE A 38 -13.42 32.04 12.89
N GLY A 39 -13.41 33.17 13.52
CA GLY A 39 -13.30 33.28 14.97
C GLY A 39 -14.52 32.69 15.68
N ASN A 40 -14.30 31.91 16.71
CA ASN A 40 -15.36 31.31 17.51
C ASN A 40 -16.05 32.34 18.46
N GLY A 41 -15.39 33.46 18.73
CA GLY A 41 -15.90 34.45 19.70
C GLY A 41 -15.49 34.08 21.14
N LYS A 42 -16.23 34.67 22.10
CA LYS A 42 -15.98 34.49 23.52
C LYS A 42 -16.98 33.51 24.14
N LEU A 43 -16.53 32.81 25.19
CA LEU A 43 -17.40 31.88 25.96
C LEU A 43 -18.59 32.63 26.55
N GLU A 44 -18.41 33.90 26.95
CA GLU A 44 -19.46 34.79 27.48
C GLU A 44 -20.59 35.06 26.47
N ASP A 45 -20.25 35.01 25.18
CA ASP A 45 -21.19 35.20 24.07
C ASP A 45 -21.84 33.89 23.61
N GLY A 46 -21.58 32.78 24.32
CA GLY A 46 -22.13 31.46 24.03
C GLY A 46 -21.29 30.59 23.09
N ALA A 47 -20.04 30.94 22.80
CA ALA A 47 -19.16 30.11 22.03
C ALA A 47 -18.82 28.81 22.81
N PRO A 48 -18.85 27.62 22.18
CA PRO A 48 -18.55 26.36 22.87
C PRO A 48 -17.06 26.21 23.23
N ALA A 49 -16.19 26.95 22.55
CA ALA A 49 -14.75 26.96 22.78
C ALA A 49 -14.12 28.23 22.26
N LEU A 50 -13.02 28.64 22.88
CA LEU A 50 -12.15 29.71 22.35
C LEU A 50 -11.41 29.24 21.12
N GLY A 51 -10.86 30.15 20.33
CA GLY A 51 -10.03 29.89 19.18
C GLY A 51 -10.72 30.17 17.85
N ASN A 52 -10.17 29.56 16.81
CA ASN A 52 -10.62 29.73 15.43
C ASN A 52 -11.06 28.41 14.85
N THR A 53 -12.16 28.41 14.11
CA THR A 53 -12.63 27.24 13.36
C THR A 53 -12.16 27.36 11.92
N GLN A 54 -11.47 26.34 11.43
CA GLN A 54 -11.07 26.28 10.03
C GLN A 54 -12.28 26.02 9.13
N VAL A 55 -12.43 26.84 8.10
CA VAL A 55 -13.40 26.63 7.03
C VAL A 55 -12.74 25.78 5.95
N LEU A 56 -13.42 24.73 5.50
CA LEU A 56 -12.89 23.85 4.47
C LEU A 56 -12.78 24.58 3.13
N THR A 57 -11.60 24.52 2.54
CA THR A 57 -11.29 25.02 1.19
C THR A 57 -10.84 23.86 0.31
N GLU A 58 -10.62 24.12 -0.99
CA GLU A 58 -10.06 23.13 -1.90
C GLU A 58 -8.64 22.64 -1.50
N PHE A 59 -7.96 23.40 -0.63
CA PHE A 59 -6.62 23.05 -0.12
C PHE A 59 -6.67 22.37 1.25
N SER A 60 -7.85 22.16 1.81
CA SER A 60 -7.99 21.51 3.11
C SER A 60 -7.88 20.00 2.98
N ASP A 61 -7.09 19.37 3.85
CA ASP A 61 -7.08 17.91 3.98
C ASP A 61 -8.36 17.44 4.70
N ILE A 62 -9.40 17.21 3.92
CA ILE A 62 -10.71 16.80 4.42
C ILE A 62 -10.62 15.46 5.16
N LEU A 63 -9.77 14.54 4.68
CA LEU A 63 -9.64 13.21 5.27
C LEU A 63 -8.99 13.25 6.65
N ALA A 64 -7.98 14.11 6.84
CA ALA A 64 -7.34 14.30 8.14
C ALA A 64 -8.22 15.11 9.11
N LEU A 65 -9.01 16.07 8.61
CA LEU A 65 -9.92 16.89 9.43
C LEU A 65 -11.19 16.14 9.86
N ALA A 66 -11.68 15.22 9.04
CA ALA A 66 -12.89 14.46 9.33
C ALA A 66 -12.64 13.39 10.41
N LYS A 67 -12.73 13.80 11.68
CA LYS A 67 -12.69 12.87 12.84
C LYS A 67 -14.07 12.27 13.11
N THR A 68 -14.74 11.81 12.05
CA THR A 68 -16.16 11.43 12.13
C THR A 68 -16.42 9.96 11.91
N TYR A 69 -15.41 9.17 11.52
CA TYR A 69 -15.62 7.75 11.34
C TYR A 69 -15.71 7.03 12.69
N THR A 70 -16.85 6.41 12.94
CA THR A 70 -17.09 5.50 14.05
C THR A 70 -17.63 4.20 13.49
N PHE A 71 -17.06 3.07 13.89
CA PHE A 71 -17.57 1.76 13.43
C PHE A 71 -19.04 1.59 13.83
N LYS A 72 -19.92 1.38 12.85
CA LYS A 72 -21.37 1.23 13.05
C LYS A 72 -21.94 2.33 13.97
N GLY A 73 -21.80 3.59 13.57
CA GLY A 73 -22.32 4.72 14.31
C GLY A 73 -23.85 4.73 14.45
N GLU A 74 -24.36 5.63 15.25
CA GLU A 74 -25.80 5.74 15.62
C GLU A 74 -26.76 5.86 14.45
N SER A 75 -26.34 6.46 13.33
CA SER A 75 -27.14 6.57 12.11
C SER A 75 -27.61 5.24 11.54
N ALA A 76 -26.95 4.14 11.91
CA ALA A 76 -27.33 2.78 11.51
C ALA A 76 -28.24 2.09 12.55
N GLY A 77 -28.71 2.79 13.58
CA GLY A 77 -29.50 2.20 14.67
C GLY A 77 -28.72 1.22 15.55
N TYR A 78 -27.39 1.27 15.50
CA TYR A 78 -26.52 0.38 16.26
C TYR A 78 -25.41 1.17 16.94
N VAL A 79 -25.36 1.12 18.25
CA VAL A 79 -24.28 1.73 19.04
C VAL A 79 -23.12 0.75 19.17
N ALA A 80 -22.00 1.04 18.50
CA ALA A 80 -20.81 0.23 18.61
C ALA A 80 -20.12 0.45 19.96
N ARG A 81 -19.96 -0.63 20.74
CA ARG A 81 -19.21 -0.63 21.99
C ARG A 81 -17.72 -0.81 21.69
N THR A 82 -17.11 0.16 21.00
CA THR A 82 -15.71 0.06 20.59
C THR A 82 -14.73 0.73 21.53
N GLY A 83 -15.22 1.57 22.46
CA GLY A 83 -14.43 2.23 23.48
C GLY A 83 -14.43 1.50 24.83
N ALA A 84 -13.74 2.08 25.78
CA ALA A 84 -13.60 1.53 27.15
C ALA A 84 -14.93 1.45 27.93
N THR A 85 -15.94 2.23 27.53
CA THR A 85 -17.28 2.23 28.11
C THR A 85 -18.33 1.97 27.03
N THR A 86 -19.55 1.60 27.46
CA THR A 86 -20.67 1.36 26.54
C THR A 86 -21.17 2.62 25.80
N THR A 87 -20.71 3.80 26.23
CA THR A 87 -21.12 5.11 25.73
C THR A 87 -19.99 5.88 25.05
N SER A 88 -18.81 5.30 24.94
CA SER A 88 -17.61 5.94 24.38
C SER A 88 -17.15 5.21 23.12
N PRO A 89 -17.73 5.48 21.95
CA PRO A 89 -17.25 4.91 20.71
C PRO A 89 -15.85 5.45 20.39
N VAL A 90 -15.00 4.60 19.79
CA VAL A 90 -13.70 5.04 19.26
C VAL A 90 -13.94 5.78 17.95
N THR A 91 -13.52 7.03 17.91
CA THR A 91 -13.60 7.87 16.71
C THR A 91 -12.21 7.97 16.07
N ARG A 92 -12.15 7.79 14.77
CA ARG A 92 -10.92 7.87 13.96
C ARG A 92 -11.07 8.92 12.87
N THR A 93 -9.96 9.43 12.35
CA THR A 93 -9.99 10.18 11.09
C THR A 93 -10.28 9.25 9.92
N MET A 94 -10.83 9.77 8.84
CA MET A 94 -11.01 9.01 7.61
C MET A 94 -9.65 8.53 7.07
N GLN A 95 -8.61 9.37 7.14
CA GLN A 95 -7.25 8.98 6.76
C GLN A 95 -6.79 7.72 7.51
N THR A 96 -6.86 7.71 8.84
CA THR A 96 -6.45 6.53 9.62
C THR A 96 -7.29 5.29 9.32
N LYS A 97 -8.52 5.47 8.83
CA LYS A 97 -9.36 4.35 8.40
C LYS A 97 -8.92 3.79 7.05
N PHE A 98 -8.55 4.64 6.09
CA PHE A 98 -8.04 4.20 4.79
C PHE A 98 -6.66 3.56 4.91
N ASP A 99 -5.82 4.04 5.82
CA ASP A 99 -4.48 3.49 6.07
C ASP A 99 -4.48 2.05 6.66
N ASP A 100 -5.65 1.50 7.00
CA ASP A 100 -5.75 0.09 7.42
C ASP A 100 -5.42 -0.89 6.26
N ILE A 101 -5.61 -0.48 5.00
CA ILE A 101 -5.32 -1.27 3.81
C ILE A 101 -4.45 -0.43 2.88
N VAL A 102 -3.25 -0.93 2.59
CA VAL A 102 -2.31 -0.26 1.69
C VAL A 102 -2.40 -0.90 0.31
N SER A 103 -2.66 -0.10 -0.70
CA SER A 103 -2.74 -0.55 -2.09
C SER A 103 -1.40 -0.37 -2.81
N ILE A 104 -1.09 -1.27 -3.75
CA ILE A 104 0.07 -1.09 -4.63
C ILE A 104 -0.03 0.19 -5.47
N LYS A 105 -1.25 0.66 -5.72
CA LYS A 105 -1.50 1.92 -6.44
C LYS A 105 -1.05 3.15 -5.64
N ASP A 106 -0.98 3.07 -4.32
CA ASP A 106 -0.46 4.15 -3.45
C ASP A 106 1.05 4.37 -3.67
N PHE A 107 1.74 3.40 -4.28
CA PHE A 107 3.14 3.49 -4.69
C PHE A 107 3.33 3.81 -6.17
N GLY A 108 2.24 4.07 -6.89
CA GLY A 108 2.25 4.49 -8.28
C GLY A 108 2.15 3.37 -9.31
N ALA A 109 1.81 2.14 -8.91
CA ALA A 109 1.52 1.08 -9.86
C ALA A 109 0.19 1.37 -10.59
N ILE A 110 0.15 1.11 -11.89
CA ILE A 110 -1.00 1.38 -12.76
C ILE A 110 -1.86 0.12 -12.92
N GLY A 111 -1.24 -1.02 -13.23
CA GLY A 111 -1.93 -2.29 -13.38
C GLY A 111 -2.76 -2.39 -14.67
N ASP A 112 -2.34 -1.69 -15.76
CA ASP A 112 -3.01 -1.68 -17.07
C ASP A 112 -2.45 -2.73 -18.05
N GLY A 113 -1.38 -3.42 -17.66
CA GLY A 113 -0.67 -4.41 -18.49
C GLY A 113 0.32 -3.82 -19.49
N GLU A 114 0.45 -2.50 -19.55
CA GLU A 114 1.35 -1.79 -20.48
C GLU A 114 2.47 -1.04 -19.75
N ALA A 115 2.13 -0.28 -18.74
CA ALA A 115 3.10 0.41 -17.89
C ALA A 115 3.96 -0.57 -17.10
N ASP A 116 5.25 -0.24 -16.93
CA ASP A 116 6.16 -1.04 -16.12
C ASP A 116 5.99 -0.70 -14.62
N ASP A 117 5.39 -1.61 -13.89
CA ASP A 117 5.12 -1.47 -12.46
C ASP A 117 6.25 -2.01 -11.56
N THR A 118 7.37 -2.50 -12.13
CA THR A 118 8.49 -3.13 -11.39
C THR A 118 8.98 -2.24 -10.24
N ASN A 119 9.25 -0.97 -10.52
CA ASN A 119 9.78 -0.04 -9.52
C ASN A 119 8.76 0.31 -8.44
N ALA A 120 7.48 0.42 -8.82
CA ALA A 120 6.40 0.69 -7.87
C ALA A 120 6.25 -0.47 -6.87
N ILE A 121 6.28 -1.72 -7.37
CA ILE A 121 6.18 -2.92 -6.55
C ILE A 121 7.38 -3.06 -5.61
N ASN A 122 8.60 -2.95 -6.13
CA ASN A 122 9.80 -3.04 -5.30
C ASN A 122 9.87 -1.92 -4.24
N ARG A 123 9.41 -0.72 -4.57
CA ARG A 123 9.31 0.40 -3.62
C ARG A 123 8.31 0.10 -2.50
N ALA A 124 7.14 -0.44 -2.83
CA ALA A 124 6.14 -0.83 -1.85
C ALA A 124 6.69 -1.87 -0.87
N PHE A 125 7.34 -2.92 -1.38
CA PHE A 125 7.95 -3.93 -0.54
C PHE A 125 9.03 -3.36 0.37
N PHE A 126 9.90 -2.50 -0.15
CA PHE A 126 10.92 -1.85 0.65
C PHE A 126 10.32 -1.00 1.78
N GLN A 127 9.36 -0.14 1.45
CA GLN A 127 8.76 0.78 2.42
C GLN A 127 7.99 0.05 3.53
N LEU A 128 7.22 -0.98 3.16
CA LEU A 128 6.34 -1.67 4.10
C LEU A 128 7.04 -2.73 4.95
N PHE A 129 8.08 -3.39 4.41
CA PHE A 129 8.64 -4.59 5.04
C PHE A 129 10.13 -4.49 5.37
N CYS A 130 10.88 -3.57 4.76
CA CYS A 130 12.32 -3.45 4.96
C CYS A 130 12.75 -2.22 5.75
N ARG A 131 12.06 -1.10 5.56
CA ARG A 131 12.42 0.18 6.19
C ARG A 131 12.27 0.10 7.71
N GLU A 132 11.23 -0.54 8.18
CA GLU A 132 10.93 -0.71 9.59
C GLU A 132 10.81 -2.19 9.94
N VAL A 133 11.55 -2.63 10.95
CA VAL A 133 11.51 -4.03 11.43
C VAL A 133 10.36 -4.27 12.38
N ASN A 134 9.77 -3.20 12.93
CA ASN A 134 8.68 -3.33 13.89
C ASN A 134 7.45 -3.99 13.24
N PRO A 135 7.00 -5.16 13.75
CA PRO A 135 5.81 -5.83 13.24
C PRO A 135 4.53 -4.97 13.28
N GLU A 136 4.46 -4.02 14.20
CA GLU A 136 3.29 -3.14 14.37
C GLU A 136 3.11 -2.16 13.22
N THR A 137 4.19 -1.85 12.48
CA THR A 137 4.15 -0.94 11.34
C THR A 137 3.88 -1.63 10.01
N ARG A 138 4.00 -2.96 9.96
CA ARG A 138 3.77 -3.74 8.75
C ARG A 138 2.29 -3.73 8.38
N ARG A 139 2.02 -3.61 7.08
CA ARG A 139 0.66 -3.66 6.51
C ARG A 139 0.60 -4.70 5.41
N SER A 140 -0.53 -5.34 5.26
CA SER A 140 -0.77 -6.17 4.08
C SER A 140 -0.84 -5.29 2.84
N LEU A 141 -0.17 -5.70 1.77
CA LEU A 141 -0.17 -5.00 0.49
C LEU A 141 -1.24 -5.58 -0.42
N TYR A 142 -2.19 -4.75 -0.78
CA TYR A 142 -3.30 -5.12 -1.65
C TYR A 142 -3.00 -4.79 -3.11
N PHE A 143 -3.26 -5.76 -3.97
CA PHE A 143 -3.20 -5.62 -5.42
C PHE A 143 -4.63 -5.62 -5.98
N PRO A 144 -5.21 -4.47 -6.31
CA PRO A 144 -6.49 -4.40 -7.01
C PRO A 144 -6.50 -5.19 -8.31
N ALA A 145 -7.69 -5.47 -8.84
CA ALA A 145 -7.84 -6.08 -10.15
C ALA A 145 -7.06 -5.30 -11.21
N GLY A 146 -6.30 -6.02 -12.03
CA GLY A 146 -5.44 -5.45 -13.06
C GLY A 146 -4.29 -6.36 -13.45
N VAL A 147 -3.56 -5.96 -14.47
CA VAL A 147 -2.36 -6.66 -14.96
C VAL A 147 -1.14 -5.78 -14.68
N TYR A 148 -0.37 -6.16 -13.69
CA TYR A 148 0.85 -5.46 -13.27
C TYR A 148 2.04 -6.02 -14.05
N LYS A 149 2.42 -5.29 -15.12
CA LYS A 149 3.55 -5.66 -15.96
C LYS A 149 4.85 -5.38 -15.21
N VAL A 150 5.74 -6.37 -15.22
CA VAL A 150 7.09 -6.24 -14.64
C VAL A 150 8.15 -6.66 -15.67
N THR A 151 9.27 -5.98 -15.67
CA THR A 151 10.37 -6.18 -16.63
C THR A 151 11.68 -6.62 -15.97
N ASP A 152 11.70 -6.68 -14.64
CA ASP A 152 12.81 -7.17 -13.83
C ASP A 152 12.26 -7.99 -12.66
N THR A 153 13.13 -8.73 -12.00
CA THR A 153 12.78 -9.57 -10.84
C THR A 153 12.24 -8.73 -9.69
N ILE A 154 11.09 -9.13 -9.18
CA ILE A 154 10.52 -8.60 -7.95
C ILE A 154 11.15 -9.30 -6.75
N LYS A 155 11.70 -8.53 -5.82
CA LYS A 155 12.33 -9.03 -4.60
C LYS A 155 11.34 -9.02 -3.44
N ILE A 156 11.04 -10.21 -2.90
CA ILE A 156 10.09 -10.38 -1.80
C ILE A 156 10.84 -10.44 -0.48
N PRO A 157 10.70 -9.44 0.40
CA PRO A 157 11.36 -9.38 1.69
C PRO A 157 10.67 -10.26 2.74
N PRO A 158 11.31 -10.48 3.90
CA PRO A 158 10.68 -11.18 5.02
C PRO A 158 9.38 -10.51 5.46
N TYR A 159 8.43 -11.33 5.88
CA TYR A 159 7.11 -10.92 6.37
C TYR A 159 6.23 -10.20 5.34
N ALA A 160 6.58 -10.26 4.08
CA ALA A 160 5.74 -9.71 3.03
C ALA A 160 4.41 -10.47 2.98
N LYS A 161 3.32 -9.72 3.11
CA LYS A 161 1.96 -10.24 2.95
C LYS A 161 1.29 -9.49 1.82
N ILE A 162 1.02 -10.20 0.72
CA ILE A 162 0.36 -9.64 -0.46
C ILE A 162 -0.89 -10.43 -0.81
N TRP A 163 -1.91 -9.74 -1.28
CA TRP A 163 -3.14 -10.37 -1.71
C TRP A 163 -3.80 -9.60 -2.85
N GLY A 164 -4.44 -10.35 -3.76
CA GLY A 164 -5.17 -9.84 -4.90
C GLY A 164 -6.67 -10.07 -4.79
N GLU A 165 -7.42 -9.64 -5.79
CA GLU A 165 -8.88 -9.85 -5.86
C GLU A 165 -9.28 -11.22 -6.40
N GLY A 166 -8.34 -12.01 -6.88
CA GLY A 166 -8.59 -13.36 -7.37
C GLY A 166 -7.60 -13.78 -8.45
N MET A 167 -7.46 -15.10 -8.65
CA MET A 167 -6.54 -15.71 -9.59
C MET A 167 -6.70 -15.25 -11.05
N ASN A 168 -7.89 -14.78 -11.44
CA ASN A 168 -8.13 -14.29 -12.81
C ASN A 168 -8.29 -12.77 -12.89
N SER A 169 -8.27 -12.09 -11.75
CA SER A 169 -8.53 -10.64 -11.66
C SER A 169 -7.27 -9.85 -11.43
N THR A 170 -6.35 -10.38 -10.62
CA THR A 170 -5.07 -9.74 -10.32
C THR A 170 -3.94 -10.56 -10.90
N VAL A 171 -3.15 -9.97 -11.79
CA VAL A 171 -2.07 -10.65 -12.50
C VAL A 171 -0.78 -9.86 -12.38
N ILE A 172 0.28 -10.49 -11.86
CA ILE A 172 1.66 -10.00 -11.98
C ILE A 172 2.27 -10.69 -13.20
N ARG A 173 2.53 -9.91 -14.25
CA ARG A 173 2.99 -10.41 -15.55
C ARG A 173 4.41 -9.98 -15.84
N TYR A 174 5.30 -10.94 -15.94
CA TYR A 174 6.64 -10.69 -16.42
C TYR A 174 6.67 -10.63 -17.96
N SER A 175 7.24 -9.55 -18.49
CA SER A 175 7.44 -9.34 -19.92
C SER A 175 8.79 -8.68 -20.24
N GLY A 176 9.77 -8.89 -19.37
CA GLY A 176 11.15 -8.44 -19.57
C GLY A 176 11.95 -9.39 -20.49
N ALA A 177 13.26 -9.22 -20.49
CA ALA A 177 14.16 -10.14 -21.20
C ALA A 177 14.28 -11.48 -20.44
N ASP A 178 14.64 -12.54 -21.17
CA ASP A 178 14.93 -13.87 -20.61
C ASP A 178 16.28 -13.97 -19.88
N THR A 179 16.84 -12.83 -19.52
CA THR A 179 18.14 -12.71 -18.83
C THR A 179 18.03 -12.74 -17.30
N VAL A 180 16.81 -12.70 -16.75
CA VAL A 180 16.59 -12.85 -15.31
C VAL A 180 16.35 -14.30 -14.93
N ASP A 181 16.72 -14.67 -13.71
CA ASP A 181 16.52 -16.05 -13.23
C ASP A 181 15.03 -16.35 -12.98
N CYS A 182 14.26 -15.34 -12.50
CA CYS A 182 12.88 -15.56 -12.08
C CYS A 182 12.07 -14.28 -12.02
N VAL A 183 10.73 -14.41 -11.97
CA VAL A 183 9.80 -13.29 -11.81
C VAL A 183 9.81 -12.78 -10.38
N LEU A 184 9.64 -13.66 -9.40
CA LEU A 184 9.67 -13.34 -7.98
C LEU A 184 10.83 -14.08 -7.29
N ARG A 185 11.62 -13.38 -6.50
CA ARG A 185 12.71 -13.95 -5.72
C ARG A 185 12.65 -13.49 -4.27
N THR A 186 12.87 -14.39 -3.33
CA THR A 186 13.02 -14.01 -1.93
C THR A 186 14.27 -13.17 -1.70
N SER A 187 14.20 -12.22 -0.80
CA SER A 187 15.30 -11.37 -0.39
C SER A 187 15.34 -11.24 1.14
N ASP A 188 16.47 -10.80 1.67
CA ASP A 188 16.56 -10.42 3.06
C ASP A 188 15.95 -9.02 3.31
N SER A 189 15.92 -8.59 4.57
CA SER A 189 15.40 -7.28 4.98
C SER A 189 16.28 -6.10 4.56
N LYS A 190 17.43 -6.34 3.92
CA LYS A 190 18.29 -5.33 3.31
C LYS A 190 17.93 -5.02 1.86
N HIS A 191 16.85 -5.58 1.36
CA HIS A 191 16.32 -5.22 0.05
C HIS A 191 16.19 -3.70 -0.08
N GLN A 192 17.11 -3.07 -0.78
CA GLN A 192 17.19 -1.63 -0.89
C GLN A 192 16.77 -1.19 -2.29
N VAL A 193 15.74 -0.35 -2.34
CA VAL A 193 15.42 0.47 -3.52
C VAL A 193 16.23 1.77 -3.46
N ASP A 194 16.45 2.26 -2.24
CA ASP A 194 17.31 3.42 -1.95
C ASP A 194 18.40 3.03 -0.97
N ALA A 195 19.67 3.14 -1.40
CA ALA A 195 20.84 2.78 -0.60
C ALA A 195 21.02 3.59 0.69
N ASN A 196 20.35 4.74 0.80
CA ASN A 196 20.45 5.63 1.96
C ASN A 196 19.38 5.35 3.02
N ILE A 197 18.41 4.51 2.72
CA ILE A 197 17.30 4.21 3.62
C ILE A 197 17.24 2.68 3.77
N GLY A 198 17.77 2.16 4.84
CA GLY A 198 17.75 0.73 5.06
C GLY A 198 17.88 0.36 6.52
N ASN A 199 17.42 -0.85 6.84
CA ASN A 199 17.67 -1.46 8.11
C ASN A 199 19.07 -2.11 8.10
N ASN A 200 19.89 -1.81 9.09
CA ASN A 200 21.23 -2.39 9.21
C ASN A 200 21.21 -3.86 9.65
N ASN A 201 20.07 -4.35 10.12
CA ASN A 201 19.91 -5.74 10.55
C ASN A 201 19.37 -6.59 9.40
N SER A 202 20.15 -7.55 8.94
CA SER A 202 19.67 -8.52 7.96
C SER A 202 18.80 -9.57 8.63
N ILE A 203 17.56 -9.72 8.14
CA ILE A 203 16.64 -10.80 8.50
C ILE A 203 16.47 -11.67 7.27
N ALA A 204 16.70 -12.96 7.41
CA ALA A 204 16.51 -13.92 6.32
C ALA A 204 15.04 -14.00 5.89
N PRO A 205 14.75 -14.37 4.63
CA PRO A 205 13.39 -14.52 4.12
C PRO A 205 12.57 -15.49 4.98
N ARG A 206 11.41 -15.04 5.45
CA ARG A 206 10.47 -15.82 6.28
C ARG A 206 9.10 -15.23 6.33
N ASN A 207 8.11 -16.05 6.69
CA ASN A 207 6.73 -15.63 6.91
C ASN A 207 6.17 -14.81 5.72
N ILE A 208 6.44 -15.28 4.51
CA ILE A 208 5.93 -14.66 3.29
C ILE A 208 4.57 -15.27 2.99
N GLU A 209 3.57 -14.43 2.77
CA GLU A 209 2.22 -14.86 2.43
C GLU A 209 1.78 -14.19 1.12
N ILE A 210 1.41 -15.01 0.12
CA ILE A 210 0.91 -14.56 -1.17
C ILE A 210 -0.42 -15.23 -1.43
N SER A 211 -1.46 -14.46 -1.73
CA SER A 211 -2.80 -15.03 -1.92
C SER A 211 -3.61 -14.36 -3.02
N SER A 212 -4.51 -15.13 -3.61
CA SER A 212 -5.60 -14.67 -4.50
C SER A 212 -5.12 -13.86 -5.70
N LEU A 213 -4.08 -14.33 -6.42
CA LEU A 213 -3.56 -13.66 -7.62
C LEU A 213 -2.92 -14.66 -8.59
N THR A 214 -2.55 -14.18 -9.78
CA THR A 214 -1.78 -14.92 -10.77
C THR A 214 -0.39 -14.32 -10.90
N ILE A 215 0.62 -15.19 -10.97
CA ILE A 215 1.98 -14.86 -11.36
C ILE A 215 2.22 -15.53 -12.71
N GLU A 216 2.47 -14.75 -13.74
CA GLU A 216 2.72 -15.31 -15.07
C GLU A 216 3.96 -14.70 -15.72
N SER A 217 4.58 -15.46 -16.62
CA SER A 217 5.67 -14.99 -17.46
C SER A 217 5.32 -15.18 -18.94
N LEU A 218 5.73 -14.22 -19.77
CA LEU A 218 5.66 -14.30 -21.24
C LEU A 218 6.97 -14.81 -21.86
N VAL A 219 7.97 -15.11 -21.03
CA VAL A 219 9.26 -15.66 -21.44
C VAL A 219 9.62 -16.86 -20.56
N ASN A 220 10.62 -17.65 -20.95
CA ASN A 220 11.00 -18.87 -20.25
C ASN A 220 11.93 -18.55 -19.07
N VAL A 221 11.34 -18.16 -17.94
CA VAL A 221 12.02 -17.92 -16.66
C VAL A 221 11.22 -18.56 -15.52
N ASP A 222 11.88 -18.87 -14.42
CA ASP A 222 11.21 -19.39 -13.23
C ASP A 222 10.18 -18.37 -12.72
N LEU A 223 9.06 -18.83 -12.18
CA LEU A 223 8.06 -17.89 -11.67
C LEU A 223 8.39 -17.44 -10.26
N VAL A 224 8.73 -18.37 -9.38
CA VAL A 224 9.07 -18.06 -7.97
C VAL A 224 10.34 -18.77 -7.58
N TYR A 225 11.30 -18.04 -7.06
CA TYR A 225 12.55 -18.58 -6.56
C TYR A 225 12.68 -18.33 -5.06
N PHE A 226 12.50 -19.40 -4.29
CA PHE A 226 12.68 -19.39 -2.84
C PHE A 226 14.12 -19.78 -2.50
N GLU A 227 14.86 -18.83 -1.95
CA GLU A 227 16.22 -19.04 -1.48
C GLU A 227 16.30 -18.76 0.02
N ASP A 228 16.75 -19.74 0.80
CA ASP A 228 16.95 -19.65 2.26
C ASP A 228 15.69 -19.19 3.02
N VAL A 229 14.51 -19.63 2.60
CA VAL A 229 13.22 -19.16 3.12
C VAL A 229 12.61 -20.13 4.13
N THR A 230 11.98 -19.60 5.16
CA THR A 230 11.24 -20.39 6.14
C THR A 230 9.80 -19.89 6.29
N GLU A 231 8.87 -20.81 6.61
CA GLU A 231 7.50 -20.47 7.00
C GLU A 231 6.78 -19.57 5.99
N SER A 232 6.70 -20.00 4.73
CA SER A 232 6.04 -19.25 3.66
C SER A 232 4.82 -19.97 3.11
N TYR A 233 3.80 -19.20 2.75
CA TYR A 233 2.49 -19.72 2.40
C TYR A 233 1.92 -19.05 1.15
N PHE A 234 1.49 -19.89 0.19
CA PHE A 234 0.75 -19.47 -1.00
C PHE A 234 -0.66 -20.07 -0.93
N ASP A 235 -1.67 -19.24 -1.05
CA ASP A 235 -3.07 -19.66 -1.07
C ASP A 235 -3.79 -19.11 -2.29
N SER A 236 -4.44 -20.01 -3.04
CA SER A 236 -5.25 -19.61 -4.19
C SER A 236 -4.45 -18.78 -5.20
N VAL A 237 -3.25 -19.25 -5.58
CA VAL A 237 -2.35 -18.58 -6.54
C VAL A 237 -2.27 -19.41 -7.82
N THR A 238 -2.38 -18.74 -8.97
CA THR A 238 -2.06 -19.35 -10.26
C THR A 238 -0.62 -19.01 -10.65
N LEU A 239 0.18 -20.03 -10.91
CA LEU A 239 1.55 -19.94 -11.42
C LEU A 239 1.54 -20.39 -12.88
N LYS A 240 1.77 -19.46 -13.81
CA LYS A 240 1.65 -19.70 -15.25
C LYS A 240 2.92 -19.35 -15.98
N GLY A 241 3.65 -20.37 -16.43
CA GLY A 241 4.83 -20.24 -17.30
C GLY A 241 4.48 -19.95 -18.76
N ASN A 242 5.50 -19.89 -19.60
CA ASN A 242 5.36 -19.59 -21.04
C ASN A 242 5.52 -20.81 -21.95
N LEU A 243 5.74 -22.00 -21.39
CA LEU A 243 5.94 -23.19 -22.22
C LEU A 243 4.67 -23.58 -22.97
N ALA A 244 4.77 -23.72 -24.29
CA ALA A 244 3.68 -24.21 -25.10
C ALA A 244 3.53 -25.72 -24.93
N ILE A 245 2.31 -26.21 -24.73
CA ILE A 245 1.99 -27.67 -24.59
C ILE A 245 2.45 -28.48 -25.81
N THR A 246 2.61 -27.82 -26.97
CA THR A 246 3.00 -28.44 -28.22
C THR A 246 4.50 -28.61 -28.40
N ASP A 247 5.30 -28.02 -27.52
CA ASP A 247 6.76 -28.07 -27.65
C ASP A 247 7.31 -29.27 -26.88
N LEU A 248 7.48 -30.39 -27.58
CA LEU A 248 7.93 -31.66 -26.99
C LEU A 248 9.46 -31.76 -26.82
N ASN A 249 10.21 -30.72 -27.16
CA ASN A 249 11.67 -30.69 -27.09
C ASN A 249 12.20 -29.97 -25.83
N HIS A 250 11.52 -30.09 -24.71
CA HIS A 250 11.81 -29.40 -23.45
C HIS A 250 13.12 -29.77 -22.76
N ALA A 251 14.01 -30.49 -23.39
CA ALA A 251 15.28 -30.91 -22.77
C ALA A 251 16.25 -29.74 -22.44
N THR A 252 15.94 -28.53 -22.87
CA THR A 252 16.80 -27.35 -22.65
C THR A 252 16.15 -26.26 -21.82
N ASP A 253 14.82 -26.27 -21.65
CA ASP A 253 14.09 -25.22 -20.94
C ASP A 253 13.74 -25.67 -19.52
N ASP A 254 14.58 -25.31 -18.57
CA ASP A 254 14.45 -25.65 -17.15
C ASP A 254 13.65 -24.54 -16.43
N VAL A 255 12.34 -24.47 -16.71
CA VAL A 255 11.43 -23.48 -16.11
C VAL A 255 10.61 -24.11 -14.99
N ALA A 256 10.81 -23.64 -13.78
CA ALA A 256 10.06 -24.07 -12.60
C ALA A 256 8.95 -23.06 -12.23
N ALA A 257 7.80 -23.57 -11.83
CA ALA A 257 6.79 -22.71 -11.19
C ALA A 257 7.27 -22.22 -9.83
N VAL A 258 7.86 -23.12 -9.04
CA VAL A 258 8.51 -22.79 -7.77
C VAL A 258 9.84 -23.50 -7.69
N ARG A 259 10.92 -22.75 -7.63
CA ARG A 259 12.26 -23.28 -7.37
C ARG A 259 12.64 -23.01 -5.92
N VAL A 260 13.02 -24.07 -5.21
CA VAL A 260 13.45 -23.96 -3.81
C VAL A 260 14.92 -24.29 -3.71
N LYS A 261 15.71 -23.39 -3.14
CA LYS A 261 17.13 -23.58 -2.92
C LYS A 261 17.48 -23.27 -1.46
N SER A 262 18.38 -24.05 -0.92
CA SER A 262 19.01 -23.77 0.37
C SER A 262 20.50 -23.54 0.15
N THR A 263 21.03 -22.48 0.73
CA THR A 263 22.46 -22.24 0.79
C THR A 263 23.03 -22.82 2.10
N ASN A 264 24.36 -22.80 2.27
CA ASN A 264 25.00 -23.38 3.45
C ASN A 264 24.61 -22.74 4.78
N ALA A 265 23.94 -21.60 4.77
CA ALA A 265 23.62 -20.84 5.98
C ALA A 265 22.23 -21.11 6.55
N ILE A 266 21.23 -21.33 5.68
CA ILE A 266 19.82 -21.50 6.09
C ILE A 266 19.18 -22.59 5.22
N ILE A 267 18.40 -23.45 5.85
CA ILE A 267 17.64 -24.50 5.16
C ILE A 267 16.24 -23.94 4.86
N SER A 268 15.85 -23.92 3.58
CA SER A 268 14.48 -23.62 3.19
C SER A 268 13.53 -24.72 3.69
N ASN A 269 12.51 -24.33 4.45
CA ASN A 269 11.54 -25.26 5.02
C ASN A 269 10.18 -24.62 5.24
N LEU A 270 9.17 -25.44 5.54
CA LEU A 270 7.80 -25.01 5.84
C LEU A 270 7.20 -24.11 4.76
N ILE A 271 7.43 -24.48 3.48
CA ILE A 271 6.80 -23.82 2.34
C ILE A 271 5.52 -24.58 2.01
N THR A 272 4.40 -23.89 2.01
CA THR A 272 3.07 -24.45 1.75
C THR A 272 2.44 -23.80 0.53
N LEU A 273 1.95 -24.64 -0.38
CA LEU A 273 1.14 -24.24 -1.54
C LEU A 273 -0.25 -24.85 -1.36
N ASP A 274 -1.26 -24.02 -1.08
CA ASP A 274 -2.65 -24.45 -0.93
C ASP A 274 -3.52 -23.89 -2.07
N LYS A 275 -4.36 -24.73 -2.66
CA LYS A 275 -5.26 -24.36 -3.77
C LYS A 275 -4.56 -23.63 -4.92
N CYS A 276 -3.28 -23.94 -5.14
CA CYS A 276 -2.51 -23.34 -6.22
C CYS A 276 -2.71 -24.10 -7.54
N THR A 277 -2.73 -23.35 -8.65
CA THR A 277 -2.78 -23.91 -10.00
C THR A 277 -1.45 -23.65 -10.70
N ILE A 278 -0.83 -24.68 -11.23
CA ILE A 278 0.44 -24.57 -11.98
C ILE A 278 0.21 -25.00 -13.42
N THR A 279 0.60 -24.16 -14.35
CA THR A 279 0.46 -24.42 -15.80
C THR A 279 1.67 -23.92 -16.58
N ASN A 280 1.95 -24.59 -17.71
CA ASN A 280 2.95 -24.18 -18.70
C ASN A 280 4.37 -24.01 -18.12
N CYS A 281 4.76 -24.86 -17.18
CA CYS A 281 6.10 -24.96 -16.63
C CYS A 281 6.67 -26.36 -16.88
N THR A 282 8.00 -26.48 -16.93
CA THR A 282 8.68 -27.78 -17.02
C THR A 282 8.56 -28.54 -15.70
N TYR A 283 8.72 -27.83 -14.60
CA TYR A 283 8.63 -28.36 -13.24
C TYR A 283 7.58 -27.60 -12.43
N GLY A 284 6.83 -28.31 -11.60
CA GLY A 284 5.88 -27.69 -10.69
C GLY A 284 6.57 -27.07 -9.46
N VAL A 285 7.38 -27.87 -8.78
CA VAL A 285 8.15 -27.49 -7.59
C VAL A 285 9.46 -28.27 -7.60
#